data_cfdd08eea0840c024c4d3660805f3687
#
_entry.id   cfdd08eea0840c024c4d3660805f3687
#
_cell.length_a   1.000
_cell.length_b   1.000
_cell.length_c   1.000
_cell.angle_alpha   90.00
_cell.angle_beta   90.00
_cell.angle_gamma   90.00
#
_symmetry.space_group_name_H-M   'P 1'
#
loop_
_entity.id
_entity.type
_entity.pdbx_description
1 polymer ?
#
loop_
_entity_poly.entity_id
_entity_poly.type
_entity_poly.pdbx_seq_one_letter_code
_entity_poly.pdbx_strand_id
1 'polypeptide(L)'
;MSEHDLVIRSGTIADGSGGELLDADIAISGGRITAIGKVAGKGREEIDASGKIVTPGFVDVHTHYDGQSIWAEELSPSSSHGVTTAIMGNCGVGFAPCRKGDHDMLINVMEGVEDIPGVVMSDGLPWNWETFPEYLDVVASGKRDIDVAAYLPHSPLRVYAMGARGAAREPATADDLATMRKLCREAMEAGALGFATSRLSIHKTADGGSIPTFEADIAELEAICGGMADAGTGTFQVVLDAFVGWDKEYQVIERVVESSGRPATFTLASGNDGPPRWRRVLEMIDRTNASGGKATAQIMPRPIGLIAGLELTVHPFILCPSWAKIAKLPIDQQVAAMRDPGMREALLSEEFEPGHPFNALARDWNWLFPLDNPPDYAPPKEMSMAGQAAAKGCTPQEIAYDRLLETDGKGLFLAALGNYENGTLASAHEMLSHPHCIPGLGDGGAHYGAICDASYSTYLLKQYVQKANGYRFDLAEAVHMLSHKAACAVGLNGRGLLQVGAKADINVIDMDRLELHLPEIVRDLPAGGQRLHQRATGYDATIVSGEIIRRFDQSTGARPGQLIRGA
;
A
#
# COMPACT_ATOMS: atom_id res chain seq x y z
N MET A 1 -8.46 18.19 39.71
CA MET A 1 -8.19 18.61 38.31
C MET A 1 -7.45 17.48 37.64
N SER A 2 -7.68 17.21 36.36
CA SER A 2 -6.90 16.22 35.60
C SER A 2 -5.46 16.73 35.42
N GLU A 3 -4.47 15.87 35.64
CA GLU A 3 -3.05 16.21 35.51
C GLU A 3 -2.54 15.92 34.08
N HIS A 4 -3.27 15.07 33.32
CA HIS A 4 -2.92 14.65 31.96
C HIS A 4 -4.13 14.82 31.03
N ASP A 5 -3.89 14.96 29.75
CA ASP A 5 -4.95 14.98 28.72
C ASP A 5 -5.57 13.60 28.54
N LEU A 6 -4.73 12.58 28.41
CA LEU A 6 -5.14 11.19 28.26
C LEU A 6 -4.21 10.28 29.06
N VAL A 7 -4.76 9.24 29.69
CA VAL A 7 -3.97 8.18 30.34
C VAL A 7 -4.47 6.82 29.83
N ILE A 8 -3.54 6.00 29.37
CA ILE A 8 -3.79 4.58 29.04
C ILE A 8 -3.32 3.77 30.23
N ARG A 9 -4.22 2.95 30.81
CA ARG A 9 -4.00 2.20 32.06
C ARG A 9 -3.76 0.72 31.79
N SER A 10 -2.80 0.16 32.52
CA SER A 10 -2.62 -1.29 32.70
C SER A 10 -2.46 -2.08 31.39
N GLY A 11 -1.85 -1.49 30.37
CA GLY A 11 -1.61 -2.16 29.09
C GLY A 11 -0.29 -2.92 29.07
N THR A 12 -0.21 -3.97 28.24
CA THR A 12 1.05 -4.60 27.89
C THR A 12 1.64 -3.86 26.69
N ILE A 13 2.72 -3.12 26.93
CA ILE A 13 3.35 -2.22 25.95
C ILE A 13 4.37 -3.00 25.12
N ALA A 14 4.19 -2.97 23.79
CA ALA A 14 5.22 -3.27 22.79
C ALA A 14 5.69 -1.91 22.24
N ASP A 15 6.83 -1.42 22.70
CA ASP A 15 7.23 -0.02 22.54
C ASP A 15 7.74 0.35 21.14
N GLY A 16 7.81 -0.62 20.22
CA GLY A 16 8.31 -0.44 18.85
C GLY A 16 9.82 -0.62 18.70
N SER A 17 10.57 -0.84 19.78
CA SER A 17 12.02 -1.11 19.72
C SER A 17 12.34 -2.56 19.29
N GLY A 18 11.38 -3.48 19.40
CA GLY A 18 11.60 -4.92 19.27
C GLY A 18 12.12 -5.56 20.57
N GLY A 19 12.18 -4.80 21.68
CA GLY A 19 12.61 -5.26 22.99
C GLY A 19 11.52 -5.98 23.78
N GLU A 20 11.78 -6.21 25.08
CA GLU A 20 10.84 -6.88 25.99
C GLU A 20 9.53 -6.09 26.18
N LEU A 21 8.42 -6.81 26.32
CA LEU A 21 7.12 -6.21 26.63
C LEU A 21 7.11 -5.68 28.07
N LEU A 22 6.40 -4.56 28.29
CA LEU A 22 6.32 -3.90 29.58
C LEU A 22 4.85 -3.70 30.00
N ASP A 23 4.45 -4.19 31.17
CA ASP A 23 3.15 -3.86 31.74
C ASP A 23 3.22 -2.50 32.44
N ALA A 24 2.54 -1.49 31.88
CA ALA A 24 2.62 -0.12 32.38
C ALA A 24 1.44 0.75 31.94
N ASP A 25 1.35 1.94 32.58
CA ASP A 25 0.49 3.04 32.11
C ASP A 25 1.28 3.96 31.17
N ILE A 26 0.56 4.70 30.31
CA ILE A 26 1.11 5.80 29.49
C ILE A 26 0.31 7.07 29.79
N ALA A 27 1.00 8.16 30.15
CA ALA A 27 0.40 9.49 30.27
C ALA A 27 0.75 10.36 29.05
N ILE A 28 -0.25 11.12 28.60
CA ILE A 28 -0.14 11.97 27.40
C ILE A 28 -0.62 13.38 27.78
N SER A 29 0.15 14.39 27.38
CA SER A 29 -0.25 15.81 27.48
C SER A 29 0.36 16.60 26.32
N GLY A 30 -0.43 17.51 25.74
CA GLY A 30 0.00 18.32 24.60
C GLY A 30 0.43 17.51 23.38
N GLY A 31 -0.22 16.39 23.12
CA GLY A 31 0.05 15.50 21.99
C GLY A 31 1.34 14.66 22.11
N ARG A 32 1.97 14.64 23.30
CA ARG A 32 3.21 13.90 23.56
C ARG A 32 3.08 12.96 24.75
N ILE A 33 3.84 11.88 24.73
CA ILE A 33 4.00 10.96 25.84
C ILE A 33 4.80 11.67 26.93
N THR A 34 4.23 11.82 28.12
CA THR A 34 4.86 12.51 29.26
C THR A 34 5.38 11.56 30.33
N ALA A 35 4.81 10.37 30.44
CA ALA A 35 5.30 9.32 31.32
C ALA A 35 4.93 7.93 30.80
N ILE A 36 5.79 6.95 31.10
CA ILE A 36 5.55 5.51 30.92
C ILE A 36 5.96 4.81 32.22
N GLY A 37 5.12 3.91 32.72
CA GLY A 37 5.34 3.21 33.98
C GLY A 37 4.12 3.32 34.88
N LYS A 38 4.34 3.46 36.18
CA LYS A 38 3.25 3.70 37.14
C LYS A 38 2.88 5.18 37.13
N VAL A 39 1.82 5.54 36.42
CA VAL A 39 1.34 6.92 36.31
C VAL A 39 0.46 7.27 37.51
N ALA A 40 0.90 8.23 38.32
CA ALA A 40 0.07 8.89 39.34
C ALA A 40 -0.83 9.95 38.69
N GLY A 41 -1.93 10.31 39.33
CA GLY A 41 -2.85 11.32 38.80
C GLY A 41 -3.88 10.76 37.83
N LYS A 42 -4.81 11.65 37.41
CA LYS A 42 -5.90 11.28 36.49
C LYS A 42 -5.75 12.00 35.15
N GLY A 43 -6.09 11.29 34.09
CA GLY A 43 -6.32 11.88 32.79
C GLY A 43 -7.65 12.64 32.73
N ARG A 44 -7.75 13.62 31.83
CA ARG A 44 -9.06 14.18 31.43
C ARG A 44 -9.91 13.06 30.80
N GLU A 45 -9.26 12.18 30.09
CA GLU A 45 -9.78 10.93 29.54
C GLU A 45 -8.87 9.77 29.94
N GLU A 46 -9.44 8.59 30.19
CA GLU A 46 -8.68 7.40 30.52
C GLU A 46 -9.15 6.21 29.66
N ILE A 47 -8.21 5.38 29.23
CA ILE A 47 -8.46 4.14 28.50
C ILE A 47 -7.99 2.99 29.38
N ASP A 48 -8.88 2.04 29.68
CA ASP A 48 -8.51 0.79 30.31
C ASP A 48 -7.97 -0.18 29.26
N ALA A 49 -6.68 -0.42 29.30
CA ALA A 49 -5.97 -1.35 28.42
C ALA A 49 -5.62 -2.69 29.10
N SER A 50 -6.30 -3.01 30.21
CA SER A 50 -6.10 -4.29 30.90
C SER A 50 -6.34 -5.46 29.96
N GLY A 51 -5.33 -6.34 29.83
CA GLY A 51 -5.36 -7.49 28.91
C GLY A 51 -5.19 -7.13 27.43
N LYS A 52 -4.84 -5.88 27.12
CA LYS A 52 -4.66 -5.40 25.74
C LYS A 52 -3.21 -5.03 25.48
N ILE A 53 -2.86 -5.01 24.19
CA ILE A 53 -1.56 -4.58 23.73
C ILE A 53 -1.59 -3.10 23.39
N VAL A 54 -0.58 -2.36 23.84
CA VAL A 54 -0.37 -0.96 23.52
C VAL A 54 0.88 -0.86 22.63
N THR A 55 0.71 -0.32 21.41
CA THR A 55 1.79 -0.19 20.44
C THR A 55 1.93 1.24 19.94
N PRO A 56 3.09 1.62 19.36
CA PRO A 56 3.13 2.81 18.51
C PRO A 56 2.10 2.67 17.38
N GLY A 57 1.62 3.79 16.87
CA GLY A 57 0.91 3.81 15.60
C GLY A 57 1.77 3.26 14.48
N PHE A 58 1.18 2.52 13.55
CA PHE A 58 1.90 1.91 12.44
C PHE A 58 2.24 2.92 11.35
N VAL A 59 3.31 2.65 10.61
CA VAL A 59 3.79 3.48 9.50
C VAL A 59 3.65 2.69 8.20
N ASP A 60 2.75 3.13 7.34
CA ASP A 60 2.59 2.56 6.00
C ASP A 60 3.49 3.32 5.01
N VAL A 61 4.52 2.64 4.53
CA VAL A 61 5.58 3.24 3.70
C VAL A 61 5.23 3.29 2.22
N HIS A 62 4.10 2.69 1.81
CA HIS A 62 3.73 2.60 0.41
C HIS A 62 2.22 2.76 0.23
N THR A 63 1.81 3.98 -0.10
CA THR A 63 0.41 4.34 -0.33
C THR A 63 0.27 5.33 -1.49
N HIS A 64 -0.96 5.54 -1.96
CA HIS A 64 -1.34 6.43 -3.06
C HIS A 64 -2.44 7.42 -2.64
N TYR A 65 -2.34 7.94 -1.42
CA TYR A 65 -3.26 8.94 -0.90
C TYR A 65 -3.07 10.34 -1.52
N ASP A 66 -2.31 10.47 -2.59
CA ASP A 66 -1.96 11.74 -3.25
C ASP A 66 -3.18 12.62 -3.55
N GLY A 67 -4.24 11.99 -4.08
CA GLY A 67 -5.51 12.69 -4.29
C GLY A 67 -6.42 12.61 -3.06
N GLN A 68 -6.57 11.43 -2.47
CA GLN A 68 -7.49 11.24 -1.35
C GLN A 68 -7.15 12.13 -0.14
N SER A 69 -5.88 12.42 0.11
CA SER A 69 -5.46 13.35 1.18
C SER A 69 -5.95 14.79 0.97
N ILE A 70 -6.47 15.13 -0.22
CA ILE A 70 -7.02 16.44 -0.57
C ILE A 70 -8.54 16.44 -0.44
N TRP A 71 -9.23 15.40 -0.93
CA TRP A 71 -10.70 15.37 -0.93
C TRP A 71 -11.32 14.63 0.26
N ALA A 72 -10.55 13.87 1.05
CA ALA A 72 -11.07 13.11 2.18
C ALA A 72 -10.39 13.52 3.49
N GLU A 73 -11.18 13.53 4.57
CA GLU A 73 -10.67 13.76 5.93
C GLU A 73 -10.31 12.45 6.68
N GLU A 74 -10.68 11.30 6.14
CA GLU A 74 -10.29 9.97 6.63
C GLU A 74 -9.48 9.24 5.57
N LEU A 75 -8.27 8.84 5.92
CA LEU A 75 -7.42 8.03 5.05
C LEU A 75 -7.64 6.54 5.33
N SER A 76 -8.89 6.16 5.16
CA SER A 76 -9.35 4.78 5.21
C SER A 76 -9.06 4.10 3.86
N PRO A 77 -8.66 2.79 3.84
CA PRO A 77 -8.71 1.87 4.97
C PRO A 77 -7.48 1.89 5.90
N SER A 78 -6.36 2.51 5.57
CA SER A 78 -5.12 2.44 6.39
C SER A 78 -5.35 2.84 7.85
N SER A 79 -6.08 3.94 8.11
CA SER A 79 -6.37 4.38 9.48
C SER A 79 -7.24 3.38 10.28
N SER A 80 -7.97 2.48 9.61
CA SER A 80 -8.77 1.42 10.24
C SER A 80 -7.93 0.22 10.68
N HIS A 81 -6.66 0.18 10.28
CA HIS A 81 -5.72 -0.90 10.56
C HIS A 81 -4.54 -0.47 11.45
N GLY A 82 -4.74 0.58 12.25
CA GLY A 82 -3.76 1.09 13.21
C GLY A 82 -2.64 1.93 12.59
N VAL A 83 -2.73 2.26 11.30
CA VAL A 83 -1.79 3.19 10.66
C VAL A 83 -2.07 4.62 11.16
N THR A 84 -1.02 5.31 11.56
CA THR A 84 -1.05 6.71 12.01
C THR A 84 -0.20 7.63 11.13
N THR A 85 0.61 7.03 10.26
CA THR A 85 1.46 7.74 9.30
C THR A 85 1.46 6.97 7.99
N ALA A 86 1.10 7.63 6.89
CA ALA A 86 1.10 7.06 5.54
C ALA A 86 2.04 7.86 4.61
N ILE A 87 2.81 7.14 3.78
CA ILE A 87 3.73 7.74 2.82
C ILE A 87 3.13 7.60 1.42
N MET A 88 2.89 8.73 0.75
CA MET A 88 2.29 8.80 -0.58
C MET A 88 3.28 9.26 -1.65
N GLY A 89 2.90 9.23 -2.94
CA GLY A 89 3.76 9.54 -4.09
C GLY A 89 4.61 8.36 -4.55
N ASN A 90 4.27 7.15 -4.12
CA ASN A 90 4.97 5.92 -4.53
C ASN A 90 4.79 5.63 -6.03
N CYS A 91 5.50 4.64 -6.55
CA CYS A 91 5.46 4.22 -7.97
C CYS A 91 5.80 5.34 -8.98
N GLY A 92 6.19 6.53 -8.51
CA GLY A 92 6.50 7.67 -9.38
C GLY A 92 5.30 8.26 -10.10
N VAL A 93 4.09 8.04 -9.59
CA VAL A 93 2.84 8.62 -10.08
C VAL A 93 2.25 9.57 -9.04
N GLY A 94 1.47 10.57 -9.48
CA GLY A 94 0.92 11.60 -8.61
C GLY A 94 0.48 12.82 -9.40
N PHE A 95 0.21 13.95 -8.72
CA PHE A 95 -0.44 15.12 -9.28
C PHE A 95 0.42 16.40 -9.30
N ALA A 96 1.69 16.31 -8.91
CA ALA A 96 2.59 17.47 -8.86
C ALA A 96 4.07 17.08 -9.11
N PRO A 97 4.86 17.97 -9.78
CA PRO A 97 4.44 19.25 -10.35
C PRO A 97 3.55 19.06 -11.60
N CYS A 98 2.66 20.02 -11.88
CA CYS A 98 1.72 19.91 -12.99
C CYS A 98 1.36 21.27 -13.58
N ARG A 99 1.60 21.47 -14.88
CA ARG A 99 1.11 22.66 -15.57
C ARG A 99 -0.38 22.54 -15.86
N LYS A 100 -1.06 23.65 -15.95
CA LYS A 100 -2.51 23.73 -16.19
C LYS A 100 -2.99 22.92 -17.42
N GLY A 101 -2.14 22.69 -18.41
CA GLY A 101 -2.48 21.90 -19.60
C GLY A 101 -2.24 20.40 -19.48
N ASP A 102 -1.66 19.92 -18.37
CA ASP A 102 -1.17 18.54 -18.25
C ASP A 102 -2.05 17.68 -17.31
N HIS A 103 -3.17 18.22 -16.78
CA HIS A 103 -4.05 17.52 -15.82
C HIS A 103 -4.55 16.19 -16.38
N ASP A 104 -5.13 16.20 -17.59
CA ASP A 104 -5.72 14.98 -18.19
C ASP A 104 -4.66 13.88 -18.41
N MET A 105 -3.43 14.27 -18.72
CA MET A 105 -2.34 13.33 -18.89
C MET A 105 -1.96 12.66 -17.57
N LEU A 106 -1.86 13.43 -16.46
CA LEU A 106 -1.58 12.86 -15.14
C LEU A 106 -2.74 12.00 -14.64
N ILE A 107 -3.99 12.38 -14.91
CA ILE A 107 -5.16 11.54 -14.63
C ILE A 107 -5.07 10.22 -15.40
N ASN A 108 -4.74 10.24 -16.70
CA ASN A 108 -4.59 9.05 -17.54
C ASN A 108 -3.49 8.10 -17.01
N VAL A 109 -2.38 8.66 -16.50
CA VAL A 109 -1.32 7.87 -15.86
C VAL A 109 -1.80 7.24 -14.56
N MET A 110 -2.42 8.02 -13.66
CA MET A 110 -2.91 7.51 -12.37
C MET A 110 -4.03 6.49 -12.51
N GLU A 111 -4.96 6.70 -13.45
CA GLU A 111 -6.05 5.75 -13.70
C GLU A 111 -5.51 4.42 -14.21
N GLY A 112 -4.52 4.45 -15.08
CA GLY A 112 -3.95 3.22 -15.64
C GLY A 112 -3.02 2.46 -14.70
N VAL A 113 -2.27 3.16 -13.85
CA VAL A 113 -1.32 2.55 -12.89
C VAL A 113 -2.04 2.14 -11.61
N GLU A 114 -2.88 3.03 -11.05
CA GLU A 114 -3.42 2.88 -9.70
C GLU A 114 -4.91 2.49 -9.67
N ASP A 115 -5.53 2.24 -10.83
CA ASP A 115 -6.97 1.85 -10.91
C ASP A 115 -7.88 2.85 -10.14
N ILE A 116 -7.54 4.15 -10.21
CA ILE A 116 -8.37 5.23 -9.66
C ILE A 116 -9.20 5.82 -10.81
N PRO A 117 -10.55 5.75 -10.78
CA PRO A 117 -11.35 6.24 -11.89
C PRO A 117 -11.08 7.72 -12.20
N GLY A 118 -10.86 8.06 -13.47
CA GLY A 118 -10.54 9.42 -13.91
C GLY A 118 -11.57 10.46 -13.47
N VAL A 119 -12.86 10.10 -13.43
CA VAL A 119 -13.94 10.96 -12.95
C VAL A 119 -13.80 11.33 -11.47
N VAL A 120 -13.30 10.41 -10.62
CA VAL A 120 -13.05 10.67 -9.19
C VAL A 120 -11.97 11.73 -9.02
N MET A 121 -10.89 11.61 -9.80
CA MET A 121 -9.77 12.56 -9.76
C MET A 121 -10.16 13.92 -10.34
N SER A 122 -10.91 13.93 -11.44
CA SER A 122 -11.37 15.18 -12.07
C SER A 122 -12.32 15.98 -11.18
N ASP A 123 -13.19 15.31 -10.41
CA ASP A 123 -14.14 15.94 -9.48
C ASP A 123 -13.48 16.29 -8.13
N GLY A 124 -12.58 15.43 -7.65
CA GLY A 124 -11.99 15.54 -6.31
C GLY A 124 -10.81 16.49 -6.19
N LEU A 125 -10.10 16.83 -7.29
CA LEU A 125 -8.89 17.64 -7.24
C LEU A 125 -9.16 19.09 -7.67
N PRO A 126 -8.81 20.08 -6.81
CA PRO A 126 -9.02 21.49 -7.14
C PRO A 126 -7.98 22.07 -8.12
N TRP A 127 -6.88 21.38 -8.36
CA TRP A 127 -5.78 21.77 -9.25
C TRP A 127 -5.30 23.22 -9.04
N ASN A 128 -5.15 23.62 -7.77
CA ASN A 128 -4.75 24.97 -7.36
C ASN A 128 -3.26 25.07 -7.02
N TRP A 129 -2.44 24.21 -7.60
CA TRP A 129 -0.98 24.21 -7.55
C TRP A 129 -0.41 24.03 -8.96
N GLU A 130 0.85 24.41 -9.15
CA GLU A 130 1.66 24.09 -10.32
C GLU A 130 2.93 23.34 -9.91
N THR A 131 3.62 23.84 -8.87
CA THR A 131 4.86 23.27 -8.36
C THR A 131 4.61 22.21 -7.27
N PHE A 132 5.62 21.37 -7.01
CA PHE A 132 5.53 20.39 -5.92
C PHE A 132 5.48 21.05 -4.53
N PRO A 133 6.25 22.13 -4.23
CA PRO A 133 6.07 22.88 -2.99
C PRO A 133 4.64 23.40 -2.76
N GLU A 134 3.99 23.97 -3.78
CA GLU A 134 2.61 24.43 -3.69
C GLU A 134 1.63 23.28 -3.41
N TYR A 135 1.83 22.12 -4.05
CA TYR A 135 1.06 20.91 -3.75
C TYR A 135 1.22 20.50 -2.28
N LEU A 136 2.43 20.50 -1.74
CA LEU A 136 2.66 20.22 -0.31
C LEU A 136 1.93 21.21 0.61
N ASP A 137 1.84 22.49 0.22
CA ASP A 137 1.11 23.51 0.98
C ASP A 137 -0.41 23.25 0.94
N VAL A 138 -0.95 22.82 -0.20
CA VAL A 138 -2.36 22.40 -0.31
C VAL A 138 -2.62 21.17 0.57
N VAL A 139 -1.78 20.16 0.50
CA VAL A 139 -1.87 18.99 1.39
C VAL A 139 -1.77 19.42 2.86
N ALA A 140 -0.85 20.31 3.22
CA ALA A 140 -0.70 20.79 4.59
C ALA A 140 -1.94 21.52 5.14
N SER A 141 -2.69 22.19 4.27
CA SER A 141 -3.89 22.94 4.65
C SER A 141 -5.11 22.05 4.91
N GLY A 142 -5.11 20.81 4.42
CA GLY A 142 -6.22 19.87 4.59
C GLY A 142 -6.30 19.29 6.00
N LYS A 143 -7.52 18.91 6.41
CA LYS A 143 -7.76 18.18 7.65
C LYS A 143 -7.77 16.68 7.38
N ARG A 144 -7.17 15.90 8.26
CA ARG A 144 -7.16 14.43 8.12
C ARG A 144 -6.97 13.74 9.46
N ASP A 145 -7.33 12.46 9.50
CA ASP A 145 -7.24 11.64 10.71
C ASP A 145 -5.79 11.22 11.02
N ILE A 146 -4.99 10.84 10.02
CA ILE A 146 -3.60 10.39 10.19
C ILE A 146 -2.61 11.34 9.51
N ASP A 147 -1.34 11.26 9.90
CA ASP A 147 -0.28 12.02 9.25
C ASP A 147 0.05 11.45 7.86
N VAL A 148 0.48 12.34 6.97
CA VAL A 148 1.00 11.94 5.64
C VAL A 148 2.37 12.57 5.39
N ALA A 149 3.20 11.89 4.59
CA ALA A 149 4.39 12.46 3.98
C ALA A 149 4.40 12.10 2.49
N ALA A 150 5.08 12.87 1.65
CA ALA A 150 5.02 12.68 0.20
C ALA A 150 6.39 12.56 -0.44
N TYR A 151 6.54 11.62 -1.37
CA TYR A 151 7.63 11.59 -2.35
C TYR A 151 7.32 12.52 -3.52
N LEU A 152 8.37 13.08 -4.13
CA LEU A 152 8.29 13.70 -5.45
C LEU A 152 8.11 12.60 -6.51
N PRO A 153 7.00 12.54 -7.24
CA PRO A 153 6.76 11.47 -8.21
C PRO A 153 7.43 11.77 -9.56
N HIS A 154 8.01 10.73 -10.18
CA HIS A 154 8.81 10.87 -11.39
C HIS A 154 8.01 11.25 -12.63
N SER A 155 6.86 10.63 -12.88
CA SER A 155 6.06 10.91 -14.08
C SER A 155 5.65 12.39 -14.19
N PRO A 156 5.07 13.01 -13.15
CA PRO A 156 4.81 14.45 -13.15
C PRO A 156 6.07 15.30 -13.32
N LEU A 157 7.17 14.96 -12.60
CA LEU A 157 8.43 15.69 -12.70
C LEU A 157 8.97 15.70 -14.14
N ARG A 158 9.00 14.53 -14.79
CA ARG A 158 9.49 14.37 -16.15
C ARG A 158 8.65 15.15 -17.16
N VAL A 159 7.33 15.06 -17.05
CA VAL A 159 6.42 15.82 -17.92
C VAL A 159 6.53 17.31 -17.67
N TYR A 160 6.65 17.72 -16.42
CA TYR A 160 6.83 19.14 -16.09
C TYR A 160 8.16 19.71 -16.64
N ALA A 161 9.26 18.97 -16.59
CA ALA A 161 10.55 19.40 -17.12
C ALA A 161 10.61 19.40 -18.65
N MET A 162 10.06 18.35 -19.30
CA MET A 162 10.25 18.07 -20.72
C MET A 162 9.01 18.33 -21.59
N GLY A 163 7.83 18.56 -21.00
CA GLY A 163 6.56 18.73 -21.71
C GLY A 163 6.16 17.48 -22.52
N ALA A 164 5.67 17.67 -23.74
CA ALA A 164 5.25 16.60 -24.63
C ALA A 164 6.36 15.56 -24.91
N ARG A 165 7.63 15.98 -24.93
CA ARG A 165 8.78 15.08 -25.09
C ARG A 165 8.88 14.09 -23.93
N GLY A 166 8.65 14.56 -22.69
CA GLY A 166 8.62 13.72 -21.51
C GLY A 166 7.50 12.69 -21.53
N ALA A 167 6.29 13.12 -21.91
CA ALA A 167 5.14 12.25 -22.10
C ALA A 167 5.38 11.22 -23.22
N ALA A 168 6.05 11.62 -24.32
CA ALA A 168 6.44 10.74 -25.43
C ALA A 168 7.65 9.83 -25.12
N ARG A 169 8.22 9.91 -23.90
CA ARG A 169 9.38 9.14 -23.47
C ARG A 169 10.65 9.38 -24.29
N GLU A 170 10.81 10.58 -24.87
CA GLU A 170 12.06 10.94 -25.52
C GLU A 170 13.21 10.98 -24.52
N PRO A 171 14.45 10.69 -24.93
CA PRO A 171 15.62 10.81 -24.05
C PRO A 171 15.76 12.24 -23.49
N ALA A 172 16.08 12.34 -22.20
CA ALA A 172 16.34 13.62 -21.56
C ALA A 172 17.66 14.22 -22.05
N THR A 173 17.64 15.52 -22.36
CA THR A 173 18.86 16.29 -22.68
C THR A 173 19.59 16.68 -21.38
N ALA A 174 20.83 17.20 -21.50
CA ALA A 174 21.57 17.71 -20.36
C ALA A 174 20.81 18.83 -19.61
N ASP A 175 20.09 19.69 -20.34
CA ASP A 175 19.29 20.77 -19.75
C ASP A 175 18.04 20.22 -19.04
N ASP A 176 17.40 19.17 -19.59
CA ASP A 176 16.29 18.48 -18.95
C ASP A 176 16.75 17.84 -17.62
N LEU A 177 17.92 17.14 -17.64
CA LEU A 177 18.52 16.54 -16.44
C LEU A 177 18.85 17.59 -15.38
N ALA A 178 19.45 18.72 -15.77
CA ALA A 178 19.73 19.83 -14.85
C ALA A 178 18.45 20.42 -14.25
N THR A 179 17.38 20.52 -15.05
CA THR A 179 16.08 21.01 -14.61
C THR A 179 15.44 20.04 -13.60
N MET A 180 15.40 18.75 -13.89
CA MET A 180 14.85 17.74 -12.98
C MET A 180 15.63 17.68 -11.67
N ARG A 181 16.97 17.75 -11.71
CA ARG A 181 17.82 17.84 -10.51
C ARG A 181 17.48 19.05 -9.65
N LYS A 182 17.32 20.23 -10.27
CA LYS A 182 16.95 21.46 -9.57
C LYS A 182 15.56 21.33 -8.92
N LEU A 183 14.55 20.86 -9.66
CA LEU A 183 13.18 20.68 -9.15
C LEU A 183 13.13 19.65 -8.00
N CYS A 184 13.93 18.58 -8.08
CA CYS A 184 14.04 17.63 -6.99
C CYS A 184 14.64 18.26 -5.74
N ARG A 185 15.72 19.05 -5.87
CA ARG A 185 16.28 19.79 -4.74
C ARG A 185 15.24 20.73 -4.11
N GLU A 186 14.54 21.51 -4.91
CA GLU A 186 13.48 22.42 -4.43
C GLU A 186 12.36 21.68 -3.71
N ALA A 187 11.98 20.48 -4.19
CA ALA A 187 11.01 19.63 -3.52
C ALA A 187 11.52 19.14 -2.15
N MET A 188 12.80 18.73 -2.05
CA MET A 188 13.41 18.35 -0.78
C MET A 188 13.45 19.53 0.20
N GLU A 189 13.88 20.70 -0.25
CA GLU A 189 13.93 21.94 0.54
C GLU A 189 12.52 22.35 1.04
N ALA A 190 11.47 22.02 0.30
CA ALA A 190 10.07 22.20 0.70
C ALA A 190 9.55 21.11 1.64
N GLY A 191 10.30 20.06 1.86
CA GLY A 191 9.96 18.97 2.80
C GLY A 191 9.38 17.70 2.15
N ALA A 192 9.68 17.43 0.88
CA ALA A 192 9.44 16.10 0.31
C ALA A 192 10.24 15.03 1.08
N LEU A 193 9.68 13.84 1.23
CA LEU A 193 10.36 12.73 1.91
C LEU A 193 11.45 12.10 1.04
N GLY A 194 11.41 12.34 -0.25
CA GLY A 194 12.33 11.79 -1.23
C GLY A 194 11.78 11.85 -2.64
N PHE A 195 12.27 10.97 -3.47
CA PHE A 195 11.88 10.84 -4.89
C PHE A 195 11.45 9.41 -5.19
N ALA A 196 10.36 9.23 -5.93
CA ALA A 196 9.83 7.91 -6.27
C ALA A 196 9.69 7.69 -7.78
N THR A 197 9.93 6.45 -8.23
CA THR A 197 9.77 6.04 -9.63
C THR A 197 9.28 4.60 -9.76
N SER A 198 8.77 4.24 -10.95
CA SER A 198 8.53 2.87 -11.35
C SER A 198 9.23 2.53 -12.66
N ARG A 199 9.76 1.32 -12.71
CA ARG A 199 10.35 0.70 -13.89
C ARG A 199 9.52 -0.48 -14.39
N LEU A 200 8.42 -0.79 -13.69
CA LEU A 200 7.61 -1.97 -13.90
C LEU A 200 6.86 -1.90 -15.25
N SER A 201 7.08 -2.89 -16.10
CA SER A 201 6.57 -2.93 -17.49
C SER A 201 5.06 -3.05 -17.61
N ILE A 202 4.40 -3.55 -16.56
CA ILE A 202 2.93 -3.64 -16.51
C ILE A 202 2.26 -2.31 -16.07
N HIS A 203 3.01 -1.32 -15.59
CA HIS A 203 2.48 0.02 -15.36
C HIS A 203 2.20 0.70 -16.70
N LYS A 204 0.92 0.88 -16.98
CA LYS A 204 0.42 1.45 -18.24
C LYS A 204 -0.47 2.65 -17.92
N THR A 205 -0.64 3.52 -18.90
CA THR A 205 -1.68 4.54 -18.89
C THR A 205 -3.05 3.91 -19.14
N ALA A 206 -4.15 4.58 -18.81
CA ALA A 206 -5.49 4.04 -18.99
C ALA A 206 -5.84 3.72 -20.45
N ASP A 207 -5.21 4.42 -21.41
CA ASP A 207 -5.30 4.13 -22.84
C ASP A 207 -4.39 2.98 -23.31
N GLY A 208 -3.66 2.31 -22.38
CA GLY A 208 -2.79 1.17 -22.64
C GLY A 208 -1.36 1.53 -23.07
N GLY A 209 -1.02 2.82 -23.14
CA GLY A 209 0.33 3.30 -23.40
C GLY A 209 1.31 2.96 -22.27
N SER A 210 2.61 3.15 -22.49
CA SER A 210 3.59 3.09 -21.41
C SER A 210 3.65 4.41 -20.67
N ILE A 211 3.84 4.34 -19.35
CA ILE A 211 3.99 5.54 -18.52
C ILE A 211 5.21 6.38 -18.93
N PRO A 212 5.25 7.69 -18.67
CA PRO A 212 6.34 8.58 -19.10
C PRO A 212 7.73 8.14 -18.63
N THR A 213 7.83 7.42 -17.52
CA THR A 213 9.08 6.99 -16.88
C THR A 213 9.53 5.59 -17.28
N PHE A 214 8.71 4.86 -18.07
CA PHE A 214 9.09 3.51 -18.51
C PHE A 214 10.36 3.57 -19.36
N GLU A 215 11.37 2.78 -18.99
CA GLU A 215 12.71 2.74 -19.59
C GLU A 215 13.51 4.06 -19.45
N ALA A 216 13.17 4.94 -18.47
CA ALA A 216 14.01 6.10 -18.18
C ALA A 216 15.46 5.66 -17.90
N ASP A 217 16.43 6.40 -18.49
CA ASP A 217 17.86 6.09 -18.36
C ASP A 217 18.32 6.21 -16.89
N ILE A 218 19.28 5.38 -16.49
CA ILE A 218 19.88 5.46 -15.15
C ILE A 218 20.48 6.85 -14.91
N ALA A 219 21.07 7.49 -15.91
CA ALA A 219 21.59 8.84 -15.82
C ALA A 219 20.53 9.88 -15.43
N GLU A 220 19.28 9.69 -15.84
CA GLU A 220 18.17 10.53 -15.41
C GLU A 220 17.88 10.34 -13.91
N LEU A 221 17.83 9.09 -13.45
CA LEU A 221 17.63 8.79 -12.02
C LEU A 221 18.80 9.30 -11.17
N GLU A 222 20.05 9.14 -11.63
CA GLU A 222 21.23 9.71 -10.95
C GLU A 222 21.18 11.24 -10.87
N ALA A 223 20.75 11.90 -11.95
CA ALA A 223 20.62 13.37 -11.96
C ALA A 223 19.55 13.83 -10.95
N ILE A 224 18.35 13.21 -10.96
CA ILE A 224 17.27 13.55 -10.03
C ILE A 224 17.69 13.27 -8.57
N CYS A 225 18.27 12.09 -8.30
CA CYS A 225 18.75 11.73 -6.96
C CYS A 225 19.95 12.61 -6.52
N GLY A 226 20.70 13.17 -7.48
CA GLY A 226 21.66 14.23 -7.22
C GLY A 226 21.03 15.47 -6.60
N GLY A 227 19.78 15.80 -6.91
CA GLY A 227 19.01 16.85 -6.26
C GLY A 227 18.73 16.57 -4.78
N MET A 228 18.46 15.31 -4.41
CA MET A 228 18.37 14.89 -3.00
C MET A 228 19.72 15.02 -2.29
N ALA A 229 20.82 14.63 -2.97
CA ALA A 229 22.18 14.79 -2.42
C ALA A 229 22.52 16.28 -2.19
N ASP A 230 22.16 17.16 -3.12
CA ASP A 230 22.36 18.62 -3.00
C ASP A 230 21.60 19.20 -1.80
N ALA A 231 20.39 18.67 -1.51
CA ALA A 231 19.61 19.06 -0.34
C ALA A 231 20.07 18.35 0.97
N GLY A 232 20.87 17.31 0.87
CA GLY A 232 21.34 16.52 2.01
C GLY A 232 20.29 15.60 2.65
N THR A 233 19.11 15.46 2.05
CA THR A 233 17.98 14.68 2.59
C THR A 233 17.27 13.88 1.50
N GLY A 234 16.30 13.05 1.87
CA GLY A 234 15.43 12.28 0.98
C GLY A 234 15.84 10.81 0.85
N THR A 235 14.84 9.99 0.50
CA THR A 235 14.97 8.54 0.22
C THR A 235 14.53 8.28 -1.22
N PHE A 236 15.28 7.47 -1.95
CA PHE A 236 14.90 6.99 -3.27
C PHE A 236 13.96 5.80 -3.15
N GLN A 237 12.73 5.90 -3.66
CA GLN A 237 11.79 4.79 -3.74
C GLN A 237 11.66 4.32 -5.19
N VAL A 238 11.69 3.00 -5.42
CA VAL A 238 11.52 2.46 -6.77
C VAL A 238 10.77 1.13 -6.78
N VAL A 239 9.90 0.95 -7.79
CA VAL A 239 9.35 -0.35 -8.16
C VAL A 239 10.19 -0.90 -9.30
N LEU A 240 10.90 -2.00 -9.04
CA LEU A 240 11.76 -2.69 -10.01
C LEU A 240 10.95 -3.65 -10.88
N ASP A 241 11.41 -3.90 -12.09
CA ASP A 241 10.78 -4.86 -13.00
C ASP A 241 11.36 -6.27 -12.84
N ALA A 242 10.68 -7.09 -12.02
CA ALA A 242 11.05 -8.48 -11.83
C ALA A 242 10.99 -9.33 -13.11
N PHE A 243 10.19 -8.93 -14.12
CA PHE A 243 10.05 -9.64 -15.39
C PHE A 243 11.29 -9.47 -16.29
N VAL A 244 11.99 -8.34 -16.20
CA VAL A 244 13.24 -8.08 -16.92
C VAL A 244 14.43 -8.79 -16.28
N GLY A 245 14.37 -9.01 -14.99
CA GLY A 245 15.39 -9.73 -14.21
C GLY A 245 16.04 -8.90 -13.12
N TRP A 246 16.07 -9.46 -11.92
CA TRP A 246 16.55 -8.80 -10.71
C TRP A 246 17.98 -8.27 -10.80
N ASP A 247 18.92 -9.00 -11.41
CA ASP A 247 20.33 -8.59 -11.51
C ASP A 247 20.49 -7.27 -12.27
N LYS A 248 19.75 -7.12 -13.38
CA LYS A 248 19.78 -5.89 -14.17
C LYS A 248 19.09 -4.74 -13.46
N GLU A 249 17.92 -4.99 -12.90
CA GLU A 249 17.13 -3.95 -12.26
C GLU A 249 17.74 -3.47 -10.94
N TYR A 250 18.33 -4.37 -10.14
CA TYR A 250 18.97 -3.99 -8.90
C TYR A 250 20.21 -3.07 -9.09
N GLN A 251 20.87 -3.12 -10.25
CA GLN A 251 21.94 -2.18 -10.59
C GLN A 251 21.50 -0.70 -10.49
N VAL A 252 20.20 -0.42 -10.69
CA VAL A 252 19.66 0.93 -10.49
C VAL A 252 19.83 1.37 -9.04
N ILE A 253 19.54 0.48 -8.09
CA ILE A 253 19.73 0.74 -6.65
C ILE A 253 21.21 1.01 -6.35
N GLU A 254 22.10 0.12 -6.79
CA GLU A 254 23.55 0.24 -6.55
C GLU A 254 24.08 1.58 -7.10
N ARG A 255 23.75 1.92 -8.35
CA ARG A 255 24.18 3.15 -9.02
C ARG A 255 23.66 4.41 -8.32
N VAL A 256 22.36 4.44 -7.98
CA VAL A 256 21.75 5.60 -7.33
C VAL A 256 22.29 5.79 -5.92
N VAL A 257 22.42 4.71 -5.13
CA VAL A 257 22.96 4.77 -3.76
C VAL A 257 24.42 5.22 -3.79
N GLU A 258 25.24 4.69 -4.71
CA GLU A 258 26.64 5.07 -4.86
C GLU A 258 26.82 6.54 -5.27
N SER A 259 26.07 7.00 -6.30
CA SER A 259 26.23 8.34 -6.86
C SER A 259 25.64 9.44 -5.99
N SER A 260 24.56 9.17 -5.25
CA SER A 260 23.85 10.17 -4.44
C SER A 260 24.19 10.11 -2.95
N GLY A 261 24.69 8.98 -2.44
CA GLY A 261 24.84 8.72 -1.00
C GLY A 261 23.49 8.67 -0.25
N ARG A 262 22.37 8.60 -0.96
CA ARG A 262 21.02 8.59 -0.35
C ARG A 262 20.50 7.16 -0.17
N PRO A 263 19.70 6.91 0.88
CA PRO A 263 19.07 5.61 1.07
C PRO A 263 18.08 5.31 -0.06
N ALA A 264 17.92 4.01 -0.37
CA ALA A 264 16.93 3.52 -1.30
C ALA A 264 15.98 2.52 -0.65
N THR A 265 14.72 2.54 -1.06
CA THR A 265 13.73 1.52 -0.72
C THR A 265 13.02 1.04 -1.98
N PHE A 266 12.71 -0.23 -2.07
CA PHE A 266 12.11 -0.81 -3.27
C PHE A 266 11.23 -2.01 -2.94
N THR A 267 10.34 -2.36 -3.85
CA THR A 267 9.45 -3.51 -3.70
C THR A 267 10.16 -4.80 -4.07
N LEU A 268 10.03 -5.83 -3.22
CA LEU A 268 10.56 -7.17 -3.49
C LEU A 268 9.46 -8.21 -3.26
N ALA A 269 9.31 -9.10 -4.23
CA ALA A 269 8.35 -10.18 -4.20
C ALA A 269 8.96 -11.50 -4.66
N SER A 270 8.41 -12.62 -4.19
CA SER A 270 8.62 -13.94 -4.78
C SER A 270 7.57 -14.21 -5.86
N GLY A 271 7.92 -14.99 -6.88
CA GLY A 271 6.90 -15.63 -7.73
C GLY A 271 6.24 -16.80 -6.99
N ASN A 272 5.07 -17.22 -7.46
CA ASN A 272 4.41 -18.41 -6.90
C ASN A 272 5.08 -19.71 -7.35
N ASP A 273 5.61 -19.70 -8.57
CA ASP A 273 6.28 -20.83 -9.20
C ASP A 273 7.69 -20.43 -9.68
N GLY A 274 8.57 -21.42 -9.82
CA GLY A 274 9.92 -21.23 -10.35
C GLY A 274 11.00 -21.04 -9.27
N PRO A 275 12.22 -20.68 -9.69
CA PRO A 275 13.34 -20.57 -8.76
C PRO A 275 13.22 -19.33 -7.88
N PRO A 276 13.64 -19.39 -6.59
CA PRO A 276 13.55 -18.29 -5.63
C PRO A 276 14.59 -17.19 -5.90
N ARG A 277 14.43 -16.46 -7.00
CA ARG A 277 15.38 -15.41 -7.44
C ARG A 277 15.50 -14.26 -6.44
N TRP A 278 14.49 -14.03 -5.61
CA TRP A 278 14.47 -13.03 -4.56
C TRP A 278 15.58 -13.22 -3.50
N ARG A 279 16.03 -14.48 -3.24
CA ARG A 279 17.16 -14.74 -2.33
C ARG A 279 18.45 -14.06 -2.80
N ARG A 280 18.69 -14.08 -4.12
CA ARG A 280 19.84 -13.36 -4.69
C ARG A 280 19.72 -11.84 -4.48
N VAL A 281 18.52 -11.30 -4.50
CA VAL A 281 18.31 -9.87 -4.21
C VAL A 281 18.66 -9.57 -2.76
N LEU A 282 18.33 -10.44 -1.80
CA LEU A 282 18.75 -10.27 -0.40
C LEU A 282 20.29 -10.23 -0.27
N GLU A 283 21.00 -11.12 -0.97
CA GLU A 283 22.48 -11.07 -1.02
C GLU A 283 23.02 -9.75 -1.62
N MET A 284 22.31 -9.19 -2.62
CA MET A 284 22.68 -7.90 -3.22
C MET A 284 22.44 -6.75 -2.25
N ILE A 285 21.32 -6.75 -1.51
CA ILE A 285 21.04 -5.79 -0.43
C ILE A 285 22.14 -5.83 0.61
N ASP A 286 22.55 -7.02 1.06
CA ASP A 286 23.61 -7.18 2.05
C ASP A 286 24.94 -6.57 1.57
N ARG A 287 25.31 -6.81 0.31
CA ARG A 287 26.52 -6.22 -0.28
C ARG A 287 26.45 -4.70 -0.33
N THR A 288 25.33 -4.14 -0.78
CA THR A 288 25.12 -2.69 -0.84
C THR A 288 25.24 -2.06 0.55
N ASN A 289 24.60 -2.68 1.56
CA ASN A 289 24.63 -2.16 2.92
C ASN A 289 26.01 -2.35 3.59
N ALA A 290 26.72 -3.45 3.32
CA ALA A 290 28.07 -3.68 3.80
C ALA A 290 29.10 -2.71 3.20
N SER A 291 28.88 -2.19 2.00
CA SER A 291 29.71 -1.17 1.36
C SER A 291 29.41 0.27 1.82
N GLY A 292 28.52 0.45 2.80
CA GLY A 292 28.15 1.76 3.36
C GLY A 292 26.93 2.41 2.72
N GLY A 293 26.31 1.76 1.75
CA GLY A 293 25.01 2.15 1.20
C GLY A 293 23.87 1.85 2.20
N LYS A 294 22.65 2.25 1.82
CA LYS A 294 21.43 1.93 2.58
C LYS A 294 20.33 1.53 1.60
N ALA A 295 20.10 0.23 1.45
CA ALA A 295 19.04 -0.34 0.65
C ALA A 295 18.10 -1.17 1.54
N THR A 296 16.79 -0.97 1.40
CA THR A 296 15.75 -1.66 2.17
C THR A 296 14.66 -2.14 1.24
N ALA A 297 14.28 -3.42 1.34
CA ALA A 297 13.17 -3.97 0.55
C ALA A 297 11.84 -3.89 1.31
N GLN A 298 10.77 -3.56 0.59
CA GLN A 298 9.39 -3.58 1.05
C GLN A 298 8.75 -4.91 0.66
N ILE A 299 8.19 -5.61 1.62
CA ILE A 299 7.64 -6.95 1.46
C ILE A 299 6.16 -6.94 1.85
N MET A 300 5.29 -7.39 0.95
CA MET A 300 3.91 -7.68 1.32
C MET A 300 3.85 -8.94 2.20
N PRO A 301 3.30 -8.88 3.42
CA PRO A 301 3.30 -10.02 4.34
C PRO A 301 2.28 -11.11 4.00
N ARG A 302 1.51 -10.93 2.95
CA ARG A 302 0.53 -11.90 2.43
C ARG A 302 0.72 -12.10 0.93
N PRO A 303 0.00 -13.04 0.28
CA PRO A 303 0.01 -13.14 -1.17
C PRO A 303 -0.28 -11.78 -1.82
N ILE A 304 0.62 -11.33 -2.68
CA ILE A 304 0.37 -10.20 -3.57
C ILE A 304 -0.66 -10.67 -4.59
N GLY A 305 -1.73 -9.89 -4.79
CA GLY A 305 -2.76 -10.32 -5.72
C GLY A 305 -3.90 -9.33 -5.86
N LEU A 306 -4.89 -9.76 -6.62
CA LEU A 306 -6.10 -8.99 -6.88
C LEU A 306 -7.30 -9.66 -6.22
N ILE A 307 -8.27 -8.87 -5.83
CA ILE A 307 -9.60 -9.32 -5.48
C ILE A 307 -10.45 -9.22 -6.74
N ALA A 308 -11.01 -10.35 -7.17
CA ALA A 308 -11.84 -10.44 -8.36
C ALA A 308 -13.30 -10.66 -8.00
N GLY A 309 -14.22 -10.08 -8.78
CA GLY A 309 -15.66 -10.18 -8.58
C GLY A 309 -16.45 -9.44 -9.66
N LEU A 310 -17.75 -9.70 -9.81
CA LEU A 310 -18.55 -9.14 -10.92
C LEU A 310 -18.65 -7.61 -10.90
N GLU A 311 -18.61 -6.98 -9.73
CA GLU A 311 -18.67 -5.52 -9.57
C GLU A 311 -17.28 -4.87 -9.49
N LEU A 312 -16.19 -5.65 -9.73
CA LEU A 312 -14.81 -5.21 -9.60
C LEU A 312 -14.13 -5.07 -10.97
N THR A 313 -12.91 -4.53 -10.96
CA THR A 313 -12.11 -4.32 -12.18
C THR A 313 -11.78 -5.63 -12.91
N VAL A 314 -11.70 -6.74 -12.18
CA VAL A 314 -11.30 -8.05 -12.73
C VAL A 314 -12.27 -9.15 -12.29
N HIS A 315 -12.62 -10.05 -13.19
CA HIS A 315 -13.28 -11.33 -12.89
C HIS A 315 -13.06 -12.36 -14.02
N PRO A 316 -13.25 -13.67 -13.77
CA PRO A 316 -12.91 -14.74 -14.73
C PRO A 316 -13.57 -14.67 -16.10
N PHE A 317 -14.65 -13.90 -16.27
CA PHE A 317 -15.43 -13.82 -17.52
C PHE A 317 -15.39 -12.43 -18.17
N ILE A 318 -14.57 -11.49 -17.66
CA ILE A 318 -14.60 -10.07 -18.04
C ILE A 318 -14.39 -9.82 -19.53
N LEU A 319 -13.55 -10.61 -20.19
CA LEU A 319 -13.23 -10.46 -21.61
C LEU A 319 -14.07 -11.40 -22.52
N CYS A 320 -15.00 -12.16 -21.95
CA CYS A 320 -15.88 -13.00 -22.75
C CYS A 320 -16.84 -12.14 -23.59
N PRO A 321 -16.94 -12.36 -24.92
CA PRO A 321 -17.87 -11.63 -25.77
C PRO A 321 -19.32 -11.68 -25.31
N SER A 322 -19.73 -12.80 -24.70
CA SER A 322 -21.08 -12.93 -24.11
C SER A 322 -21.25 -12.11 -22.85
N TRP A 323 -20.19 -11.95 -22.02
CA TRP A 323 -20.20 -11.04 -20.88
C TRP A 323 -20.40 -9.57 -21.30
N ALA A 324 -19.73 -9.13 -22.36
CA ALA A 324 -19.85 -7.76 -22.86
C ALA A 324 -21.30 -7.32 -23.14
N LYS A 325 -22.20 -8.28 -23.41
CA LYS A 325 -23.63 -8.01 -23.66
C LYS A 325 -24.39 -7.63 -22.38
N ILE A 326 -23.92 -8.08 -21.22
CA ILE A 326 -24.57 -7.90 -19.92
C ILE A 326 -23.77 -7.05 -18.93
N ALA A 327 -22.52 -6.74 -19.23
CA ALA A 327 -21.58 -6.05 -18.34
C ALA A 327 -22.09 -4.70 -17.79
N LYS A 328 -22.97 -4.01 -18.54
CA LYS A 328 -23.53 -2.70 -18.14
C LYS A 328 -24.89 -2.80 -17.41
N LEU A 329 -25.41 -4.00 -17.22
CA LEU A 329 -26.65 -4.21 -16.47
C LEU A 329 -26.40 -4.10 -14.96
N PRO A 330 -27.42 -3.77 -14.16
CA PRO A 330 -27.36 -3.95 -12.70
C PRO A 330 -27.03 -5.40 -12.33
N ILE A 331 -26.36 -5.57 -11.18
CA ILE A 331 -25.84 -6.89 -10.74
C ILE A 331 -26.93 -7.99 -10.69
N ASP A 332 -28.11 -7.66 -10.21
CA ASP A 332 -29.27 -8.56 -10.18
C ASP A 332 -29.68 -9.06 -11.57
N GLN A 333 -29.62 -8.18 -12.57
CA GLN A 333 -29.91 -8.52 -13.96
C GLN A 333 -28.75 -9.28 -14.62
N GLN A 334 -27.49 -8.97 -14.27
CA GLN A 334 -26.34 -9.76 -14.69
C GLN A 334 -26.47 -11.20 -14.21
N VAL A 335 -26.75 -11.39 -12.93
CA VAL A 335 -26.94 -12.72 -12.31
C VAL A 335 -28.12 -13.46 -12.92
N ALA A 336 -29.27 -12.76 -13.18
CA ALA A 336 -30.40 -13.34 -13.85
C ALA A 336 -30.08 -13.82 -15.27
N ALA A 337 -29.30 -13.02 -16.03
CA ALA A 337 -28.83 -13.40 -17.36
C ALA A 337 -27.86 -14.58 -17.30
N MET A 338 -26.93 -14.61 -16.32
CA MET A 338 -26.01 -15.74 -16.13
C MET A 338 -26.73 -17.04 -15.73
N ARG A 339 -27.93 -17.00 -15.16
CA ARG A 339 -28.73 -18.21 -14.87
C ARG A 339 -29.37 -18.82 -16.11
N ASP A 340 -29.36 -18.12 -17.25
CA ASP A 340 -29.83 -18.68 -18.53
C ASP A 340 -28.84 -19.75 -19.03
N PRO A 341 -29.34 -20.96 -19.44
CA PRO A 341 -28.47 -22.05 -19.88
C PRO A 341 -27.59 -21.71 -21.11
N GLY A 342 -28.11 -20.90 -22.04
CA GLY A 342 -27.40 -20.49 -23.24
C GLY A 342 -26.28 -19.51 -22.90
N MET A 343 -26.49 -18.60 -21.96
CA MET A 343 -25.45 -17.70 -21.44
C MET A 343 -24.39 -18.48 -20.67
N ARG A 344 -24.79 -19.47 -19.87
CA ARG A 344 -23.85 -20.36 -19.18
C ARG A 344 -22.94 -21.09 -20.18
N GLU A 345 -23.52 -21.73 -21.18
CA GLU A 345 -22.76 -22.47 -22.20
C GLU A 345 -21.79 -21.55 -22.93
N ALA A 346 -22.23 -20.35 -23.31
CA ALA A 346 -21.38 -19.36 -23.97
C ALA A 346 -20.21 -18.94 -23.09
N LEU A 347 -20.46 -18.47 -21.86
CA LEU A 347 -19.41 -17.99 -20.96
C LEU A 347 -18.39 -19.08 -20.55
N LEU A 348 -18.84 -20.33 -20.41
CA LEU A 348 -17.94 -21.44 -20.07
C LEU A 348 -17.10 -21.92 -21.26
N SER A 349 -17.55 -21.70 -22.49
CA SER A 349 -16.84 -22.11 -23.72
C SER A 349 -15.94 -21.03 -24.31
N GLU A 350 -16.14 -19.74 -23.95
CA GLU A 350 -15.37 -18.63 -24.47
C GLU A 350 -14.01 -18.51 -23.77
N GLU A 351 -12.94 -18.42 -24.57
CA GLU A 351 -11.56 -18.28 -24.10
C GLU A 351 -11.02 -16.88 -24.39
N PHE A 352 -10.07 -16.42 -23.57
CA PHE A 352 -9.30 -15.21 -23.85
C PHE A 352 -8.22 -15.53 -24.87
N GLU A 353 -7.75 -14.51 -25.59
CA GLU A 353 -6.61 -14.67 -26.49
C GLU A 353 -5.40 -15.24 -25.72
N PRO A 354 -4.69 -16.22 -26.29
CA PRO A 354 -3.46 -16.75 -25.69
C PRO A 354 -2.46 -15.62 -25.40
N GLY A 355 -1.93 -15.59 -24.17
CA GLY A 355 -0.99 -14.56 -23.73
C GLY A 355 -1.63 -13.23 -23.28
N HIS A 356 -2.95 -13.11 -23.31
CA HIS A 356 -3.60 -11.92 -22.75
C HIS A 356 -3.32 -11.81 -21.23
N PRO A 357 -2.91 -10.63 -20.73
CA PRO A 357 -2.53 -10.46 -19.31
C PRO A 357 -3.61 -10.90 -18.32
N PHE A 358 -4.89 -10.72 -18.63
CA PHE A 358 -5.99 -11.14 -17.80
C PHE A 358 -6.12 -12.66 -17.60
N ASN A 359 -5.46 -13.48 -18.44
CA ASN A 359 -5.39 -14.92 -18.16
C ASN A 359 -4.62 -15.19 -16.85
N ALA A 360 -3.50 -14.49 -16.63
CA ALA A 360 -2.75 -14.59 -15.37
C ALA A 360 -3.51 -13.95 -14.20
N LEU A 361 -4.22 -12.85 -14.44
CA LEU A 361 -4.90 -12.09 -13.37
C LEU A 361 -6.25 -12.70 -12.94
N ALA A 362 -6.98 -13.32 -13.86
CA ALA A 362 -8.36 -13.76 -13.61
C ALA A 362 -8.63 -15.23 -13.92
N ARG A 363 -7.76 -15.91 -14.66
CA ARG A 363 -7.90 -17.33 -15.09
C ARG A 363 -6.69 -18.19 -14.80
N ASP A 364 -5.74 -17.76 -13.97
CA ASP A 364 -4.79 -18.70 -13.39
C ASP A 364 -5.50 -19.54 -12.34
N TRP A 365 -6.16 -20.58 -12.79
CA TRP A 365 -7.01 -21.43 -11.97
C TRP A 365 -6.28 -22.14 -10.84
N ASN A 366 -4.96 -22.26 -10.92
CA ASN A 366 -4.12 -22.80 -9.85
C ASN A 366 -3.90 -21.80 -8.72
N TRP A 367 -4.06 -20.50 -9.02
CA TRP A 367 -3.79 -19.40 -8.10
C TRP A 367 -5.00 -18.49 -7.88
N LEU A 368 -6.17 -18.90 -8.38
CA LEU A 368 -7.46 -18.26 -8.10
C LEU A 368 -8.19 -19.05 -7.01
N PHE A 369 -8.49 -18.38 -5.90
CA PHE A 369 -9.12 -18.97 -4.71
C PHE A 369 -10.42 -18.27 -4.38
N PRO A 370 -11.43 -18.94 -3.76
CA PRO A 370 -12.57 -18.26 -3.20
C PRO A 370 -12.12 -17.41 -2.01
N LEU A 371 -12.67 -16.21 -1.89
CA LEU A 371 -12.46 -15.36 -0.71
C LEU A 371 -13.77 -15.30 0.06
N ASP A 372 -13.85 -16.08 1.14
CA ASP A 372 -15.01 -16.24 1.99
C ASP A 372 -14.95 -15.38 3.26
N ASN A 373 -15.94 -15.42 4.10
CA ASN A 373 -15.97 -14.76 5.39
C ASN A 373 -15.85 -15.79 6.55
N PRO A 374 -14.83 -15.71 7.42
CA PRO A 374 -13.72 -14.75 7.40
C PRO A 374 -12.76 -14.94 6.21
N PRO A 375 -12.10 -13.88 5.74
CA PRO A 375 -11.22 -13.98 4.58
C PRO A 375 -9.95 -14.77 4.92
N ASP A 376 -9.63 -15.77 4.11
CA ASP A 376 -8.37 -16.47 4.17
C ASP A 376 -7.49 -16.07 2.99
N TYR A 377 -6.43 -15.34 3.27
CA TYR A 377 -5.45 -14.92 2.26
C TYR A 377 -4.30 -15.91 2.06
N ALA A 378 -4.30 -17.02 2.79
CA ALA A 378 -3.33 -18.08 2.63
C ALA A 378 -4.02 -19.46 2.57
N PRO A 379 -5.02 -19.62 1.67
CA PRO A 379 -5.76 -20.87 1.56
C PRO A 379 -4.86 -21.99 0.99
N PRO A 380 -5.04 -23.25 1.41
CA PRO A 380 -4.29 -24.36 0.85
C PRO A 380 -4.56 -24.52 -0.65
N LYS A 381 -3.57 -25.02 -1.40
CA LYS A 381 -3.60 -25.08 -2.87
C LYS A 381 -4.79 -25.87 -3.43
N GLU A 382 -5.26 -26.85 -2.67
CA GLU A 382 -6.44 -27.66 -2.99
C GLU A 382 -7.74 -26.83 -3.05
N MET A 383 -7.75 -25.67 -2.41
CA MET A 383 -8.89 -24.73 -2.42
C MET A 383 -8.90 -23.83 -3.65
N SER A 384 -7.87 -23.87 -4.51
CA SER A 384 -7.89 -23.15 -5.79
C SER A 384 -9.02 -23.67 -6.68
N MET A 385 -9.40 -22.85 -7.68
CA MET A 385 -10.43 -23.29 -8.64
C MET A 385 -10.03 -24.60 -9.34
N ALA A 386 -8.75 -24.75 -9.69
CA ALA A 386 -8.25 -25.99 -10.27
C ALA A 386 -8.30 -27.18 -9.29
N GLY A 387 -7.92 -26.95 -8.02
CA GLY A 387 -7.97 -28.01 -6.99
C GLY A 387 -9.40 -28.49 -6.73
N GLN A 388 -10.34 -27.57 -6.58
CA GLN A 388 -11.75 -27.89 -6.39
C GLN A 388 -12.35 -28.59 -7.62
N ALA A 389 -12.02 -28.15 -8.82
CA ALA A 389 -12.45 -28.78 -10.07
C ALA A 389 -11.98 -30.23 -10.18
N ALA A 390 -10.71 -30.50 -9.87
CA ALA A 390 -10.16 -31.84 -9.83
C ALA A 390 -10.89 -32.76 -8.82
N ALA A 391 -11.23 -32.23 -7.64
CA ALA A 391 -11.95 -32.98 -6.62
C ALA A 391 -13.40 -33.29 -7.01
N LYS A 392 -14.06 -32.38 -7.76
CA LYS A 392 -15.47 -32.52 -8.20
C LYS A 392 -15.64 -33.17 -9.58
N GLY A 393 -14.56 -33.33 -10.35
CA GLY A 393 -14.61 -33.90 -11.72
C GLY A 393 -15.25 -32.97 -12.74
N CYS A 394 -15.06 -31.64 -12.61
CA CYS A 394 -15.58 -30.62 -13.50
C CYS A 394 -14.46 -29.66 -13.92
N THR A 395 -14.79 -28.59 -14.66
CA THR A 395 -13.81 -27.58 -15.07
C THR A 395 -13.64 -26.48 -14.02
N PRO A 396 -12.48 -25.81 -13.94
CA PRO A 396 -12.30 -24.65 -13.06
C PRO A 396 -13.24 -23.50 -13.37
N GLN A 397 -13.56 -23.32 -14.66
CA GLN A 397 -14.54 -22.32 -15.11
C GLN A 397 -15.91 -22.56 -14.51
N GLU A 398 -16.36 -23.84 -14.46
CA GLU A 398 -17.65 -24.20 -13.84
C GLU A 398 -17.65 -23.89 -12.35
N ILE A 399 -16.54 -24.19 -11.61
CA ILE A 399 -16.44 -23.85 -10.20
C ILE A 399 -16.54 -22.34 -9.98
N ALA A 400 -15.79 -21.54 -10.74
CA ALA A 400 -15.82 -20.08 -10.63
C ALA A 400 -17.21 -19.51 -10.99
N TYR A 401 -17.83 -20.04 -12.04
CA TYR A 401 -19.16 -19.63 -12.47
C TYR A 401 -20.23 -19.89 -11.41
N ASP A 402 -20.27 -21.12 -10.92
CA ASP A 402 -21.25 -21.54 -9.91
C ASP A 402 -21.08 -20.74 -8.62
N ARG A 403 -19.82 -20.48 -8.22
CA ARG A 403 -19.51 -19.62 -7.07
C ARG A 403 -20.10 -18.21 -7.20
N LEU A 404 -20.01 -17.59 -8.37
CA LEU A 404 -20.61 -16.27 -8.61
C LEU A 404 -22.14 -16.31 -8.48
N LEU A 405 -22.78 -17.40 -8.95
CA LEU A 405 -24.25 -17.55 -8.86
C LEU A 405 -24.74 -17.89 -7.46
N GLU A 406 -24.00 -18.72 -6.70
CA GLU A 406 -24.32 -19.10 -5.32
C GLU A 406 -24.37 -17.89 -4.38
N THR A 407 -23.60 -16.88 -4.67
CA THR A 407 -23.49 -15.65 -3.89
C THR A 407 -24.29 -14.48 -4.45
N ASP A 408 -25.22 -14.73 -5.38
CA ASP A 408 -25.97 -13.70 -6.10
C ASP A 408 -25.07 -12.59 -6.70
N GLY A 409 -23.94 -13.00 -7.29
CA GLY A 409 -22.94 -12.14 -7.92
C GLY A 409 -21.97 -11.45 -6.97
N LYS A 410 -22.13 -11.60 -5.67
CA LYS A 410 -21.27 -10.96 -4.65
C LYS A 410 -20.04 -11.78 -4.24
N GLY A 411 -19.85 -12.96 -4.83
CA GLY A 411 -18.70 -13.82 -4.58
C GLY A 411 -17.40 -13.15 -4.97
N LEU A 412 -16.43 -13.18 -4.05
CA LEU A 412 -15.11 -12.66 -4.28
C LEU A 412 -14.12 -13.80 -4.46
N PHE A 413 -13.06 -13.51 -5.21
CA PHE A 413 -11.91 -14.40 -5.38
C PHE A 413 -10.63 -13.65 -5.03
N LEU A 414 -9.65 -14.37 -4.52
CA LEU A 414 -8.27 -13.96 -4.42
C LEU A 414 -7.51 -14.54 -5.62
N ALA A 415 -6.99 -13.71 -6.49
CA ALA A 415 -6.03 -14.09 -7.53
C ALA A 415 -4.62 -13.85 -6.97
N ALA A 416 -3.95 -14.88 -6.45
CA ALA A 416 -2.62 -14.78 -5.87
C ALA A 416 -1.57 -14.74 -6.98
N LEU A 417 -0.80 -13.64 -7.07
CA LEU A 417 0.19 -13.38 -8.13
C LEU A 417 1.63 -13.52 -7.65
N GLY A 418 1.88 -13.42 -6.34
CA GLY A 418 3.21 -13.51 -5.75
C GLY A 418 3.17 -13.67 -4.24
N ASN A 419 4.33 -13.83 -3.61
CA ASN A 419 4.52 -14.06 -2.17
C ASN A 419 3.74 -15.28 -1.62
N TYR A 420 3.43 -16.22 -2.50
CA TYR A 420 2.71 -17.44 -2.14
C TYR A 420 3.38 -18.68 -2.78
N GLU A 421 4.70 -18.71 -2.73
CA GLU A 421 5.54 -19.75 -3.32
C GLU A 421 5.14 -21.14 -2.82
N ASN A 422 4.84 -22.04 -3.74
CA ASN A 422 4.34 -23.39 -3.46
C ASN A 422 3.08 -23.46 -2.57
N GLY A 423 2.25 -22.40 -2.55
CA GLY A 423 1.04 -22.34 -1.72
C GLY A 423 1.33 -22.15 -0.23
N THR A 424 2.44 -21.50 0.11
CA THR A 424 2.84 -21.21 1.49
C THR A 424 3.36 -19.78 1.67
N LEU A 425 3.39 -19.30 2.90
CA LEU A 425 3.94 -17.99 3.26
C LEU A 425 5.45 -18.03 3.54
N ALA A 426 6.15 -19.13 3.22
CA ALA A 426 7.56 -19.33 3.55
C ALA A 426 8.46 -18.22 3.00
N SER A 427 8.28 -17.85 1.73
CA SER A 427 9.07 -16.80 1.10
C SER A 427 8.83 -15.43 1.73
N ALA A 428 7.57 -15.07 1.99
CA ALA A 428 7.24 -13.81 2.65
C ALA A 428 7.83 -13.75 4.07
N HIS A 429 7.73 -14.83 4.83
CA HIS A 429 8.32 -14.93 6.17
C HIS A 429 9.85 -14.82 6.13
N GLU A 430 10.53 -15.54 5.21
CA GLU A 430 11.99 -15.49 5.07
C GLU A 430 12.46 -14.08 4.68
N MET A 431 11.78 -13.42 3.73
CA MET A 431 12.09 -12.04 3.36
C MET A 431 11.88 -11.06 4.51
N LEU A 432 10.76 -11.16 5.24
CA LEU A 432 10.47 -10.28 6.39
C LEU A 432 11.42 -10.50 7.57
N SER A 433 11.95 -11.71 7.74
CA SER A 433 12.96 -12.03 8.76
C SER A 433 14.34 -11.42 8.43
N HIS A 434 14.53 -10.94 7.20
CA HIS A 434 15.80 -10.33 6.81
C HIS A 434 15.97 -8.93 7.43
N PRO A 435 17.16 -8.57 7.96
CA PRO A 435 17.36 -7.30 8.68
C PRO A 435 17.07 -6.06 7.82
N HIS A 436 17.29 -6.15 6.52
CA HIS A 436 17.09 -5.06 5.56
C HIS A 436 15.75 -5.14 4.80
N CYS A 437 14.76 -5.84 5.35
CA CYS A 437 13.41 -5.89 4.81
C CYS A 437 12.39 -5.34 5.82
N ILE A 438 11.34 -4.70 5.32
CA ILE A 438 10.23 -4.16 6.09
C ILE A 438 8.91 -4.59 5.45
N PRO A 439 7.81 -4.69 6.20
CA PRO A 439 6.48 -4.79 5.59
C PRO A 439 6.12 -3.50 4.85
N GLY A 440 5.41 -3.63 3.74
CA GLY A 440 4.98 -2.51 2.90
C GLY A 440 4.04 -2.98 1.80
N LEU A 441 3.81 -2.14 0.78
CA LEU A 441 2.84 -2.37 -0.30
C LEU A 441 1.40 -2.41 0.22
N GLY A 442 1.05 -1.44 1.08
CA GLY A 442 -0.32 -1.29 1.56
C GLY A 442 -1.26 -0.76 0.49
N ASP A 443 -0.74 0.00 -0.46
CA ASP A 443 -1.42 0.62 -1.60
C ASP A 443 -2.74 1.33 -1.22
N GLY A 444 -2.80 1.87 0.02
CA GLY A 444 -3.93 2.64 0.48
C GLY A 444 -4.16 3.86 -0.42
N GLY A 445 -5.40 4.03 -0.90
CA GLY A 445 -5.73 5.12 -1.82
C GLY A 445 -5.56 4.79 -3.30
N ALA A 446 -5.28 3.52 -3.65
CA ALA A 446 -5.14 3.02 -5.01
C ALA A 446 -5.93 1.73 -5.24
N HIS A 447 -5.93 1.27 -6.49
CA HIS A 447 -6.47 -0.01 -6.95
C HIS A 447 -7.90 -0.26 -6.45
N TYR A 448 -8.73 0.77 -6.53
CA TYR A 448 -10.05 0.83 -5.90
C TYR A 448 -10.97 -0.33 -6.27
N GLY A 449 -10.85 -0.87 -7.46
CA GLY A 449 -11.65 -2.00 -7.92
C GLY A 449 -10.96 -3.37 -7.83
N ALA A 450 -9.73 -3.44 -7.30
CA ALA A 450 -8.93 -4.66 -7.44
C ALA A 450 -8.14 -5.07 -6.20
N ILE A 451 -7.77 -4.15 -5.28
CA ILE A 451 -6.88 -4.43 -4.15
C ILE A 451 -7.46 -3.86 -2.85
N CYS A 452 -7.16 -4.53 -1.74
CA CYS A 452 -7.46 -4.04 -0.38
C CYS A 452 -6.28 -4.33 0.57
N ASP A 453 -5.07 -3.98 0.12
CA ASP A 453 -3.80 -4.41 0.73
C ASP A 453 -3.41 -3.56 1.95
N ALA A 454 -4.00 -2.36 2.14
CA ALA A 454 -3.80 -1.53 3.34
C ALA A 454 -4.13 -2.25 4.66
N SER A 455 -4.82 -3.38 4.60
CA SER A 455 -5.09 -4.27 5.75
C SER A 455 -3.90 -5.13 6.18
N TYR A 456 -2.74 -5.02 5.50
CA TYR A 456 -1.57 -5.88 5.74
C TYR A 456 -1.04 -5.81 7.17
N SER A 457 -1.14 -4.67 7.84
CA SER A 457 -0.69 -4.51 9.22
C SER A 457 -1.50 -5.37 10.19
N THR A 458 -2.83 -5.37 10.06
CA THR A 458 -3.72 -6.26 10.81
C THR A 458 -3.47 -7.73 10.44
N TYR A 459 -3.30 -8.02 9.14
CA TYR A 459 -2.99 -9.38 8.68
C TYR A 459 -1.69 -9.90 9.29
N LEU A 460 -0.62 -9.09 9.34
CA LEU A 460 0.66 -9.49 9.93
C LEU A 460 0.49 -9.89 11.39
N LEU A 461 -0.19 -9.09 12.20
CA LEU A 461 -0.47 -9.42 13.60
C LEU A 461 -1.33 -10.69 13.73
N LYS A 462 -2.37 -10.81 12.90
CA LYS A 462 -3.27 -11.97 12.95
C LYS A 462 -2.58 -13.25 12.52
N GLN A 463 -1.88 -13.23 11.39
CA GLN A 463 -1.34 -14.42 10.74
C GLN A 463 -0.03 -14.88 11.38
N TYR A 464 0.91 -13.95 11.65
CA TYR A 464 2.25 -14.32 12.09
C TYR A 464 2.43 -14.25 13.61
N VAL A 465 1.56 -13.56 14.34
CA VAL A 465 1.64 -13.50 15.81
C VAL A 465 0.61 -14.44 16.45
N GLN A 466 -0.67 -14.38 16.04
CA GLN A 466 -1.73 -15.19 16.64
C GLN A 466 -1.83 -16.59 16.06
N LYS A 467 -2.04 -16.74 14.74
CA LYS A 467 -2.26 -18.06 14.11
C LYS A 467 -0.99 -18.88 14.03
N ALA A 468 0.12 -18.25 13.70
CA ALA A 468 1.46 -18.83 13.68
C ALA A 468 1.55 -20.22 13.00
N ASN A 469 0.92 -20.39 11.84
CA ASN A 469 0.82 -21.66 11.09
C ASN A 469 2.20 -22.09 10.52
N GLY A 470 3.18 -22.32 11.40
CA GLY A 470 4.55 -22.67 11.03
C GLY A 470 5.46 -21.47 10.72
N TYR A 471 4.88 -20.27 10.51
CA TYR A 471 5.59 -19.01 10.25
C TYR A 471 5.21 -18.02 11.34
N ARG A 472 6.17 -17.63 12.19
CA ARG A 472 5.87 -16.86 13.39
C ARG A 472 6.86 -15.72 13.58
N PHE A 473 6.35 -14.57 14.04
CA PHE A 473 7.09 -13.49 14.67
C PHE A 473 6.64 -13.31 16.11
N ASP A 474 7.55 -12.91 16.98
CA ASP A 474 7.16 -12.43 18.30
C ASP A 474 6.43 -11.09 18.17
N LEU A 475 5.54 -10.81 19.13
CA LEU A 475 4.73 -9.57 19.09
C LEU A 475 5.59 -8.31 19.04
N ALA A 476 6.66 -8.25 19.85
CA ALA A 476 7.56 -7.10 19.86
C ALA A 476 8.27 -6.90 18.51
N GLU A 477 8.68 -7.99 17.87
CA GLU A 477 9.30 -7.97 16.52
C GLU A 477 8.30 -7.49 15.46
N ALA A 478 7.08 -8.04 15.46
CA ALA A 478 6.01 -7.64 14.53
C ALA A 478 5.67 -6.14 14.66
N VAL A 479 5.55 -5.64 15.89
CA VAL A 479 5.29 -4.22 16.16
C VAL A 479 6.48 -3.36 15.72
N HIS A 480 7.72 -3.79 15.97
CA HIS A 480 8.91 -3.09 15.49
C HIS A 480 8.92 -2.95 13.96
N MET A 481 8.61 -4.02 13.24
CA MET A 481 8.55 -4.01 11.78
C MET A 481 7.48 -3.04 11.25
N LEU A 482 6.28 -3.03 11.86
CA LEU A 482 5.16 -2.17 11.44
C LEU A 482 5.33 -0.70 11.86
N SER A 483 6.25 -0.39 12.76
CA SER A 483 6.38 0.96 13.34
C SER A 483 7.78 1.54 13.13
N HIS A 484 8.71 1.37 14.07
CA HIS A 484 10.00 2.05 14.08
C HIS A 484 10.91 1.63 12.91
N LYS A 485 10.98 0.35 12.59
CA LYS A 485 11.79 -0.15 11.46
C LYS A 485 11.30 0.42 10.13
N ALA A 486 9.98 0.44 9.92
CA ALA A 486 9.36 1.03 8.73
C ALA A 486 9.61 2.55 8.67
N ALA A 487 9.44 3.27 9.78
CA ALA A 487 9.71 4.71 9.86
C ALA A 487 11.17 5.05 9.52
N CYS A 488 12.12 4.31 10.10
CA CYS A 488 13.55 4.50 9.85
C CYS A 488 13.95 4.26 8.39
N ALA A 489 13.34 3.28 7.74
CA ALA A 489 13.63 2.95 6.33
C ALA A 489 13.32 4.11 5.37
N VAL A 490 12.37 4.97 5.74
CA VAL A 490 11.96 6.15 4.95
C VAL A 490 12.44 7.48 5.56
N GLY A 491 13.35 7.44 6.54
CA GLY A 491 13.96 8.63 7.12
C GLY A 491 13.15 9.31 8.24
N LEU A 492 12.06 8.71 8.71
CA LEU A 492 11.21 9.23 9.80
C LEU A 492 11.68 8.73 11.19
N ASN A 493 12.95 8.97 11.53
CA ASN A 493 13.62 8.40 12.72
C ASN A 493 12.95 8.78 14.07
N GLY A 494 12.12 9.82 14.11
CA GLY A 494 11.40 10.26 15.32
C GLY A 494 10.05 9.58 15.55
N ARG A 495 9.70 8.54 14.77
CA ARG A 495 8.40 7.88 14.82
C ARG A 495 8.50 6.39 15.11
N GLY A 496 7.35 5.81 15.48
CA GLY A 496 7.21 4.37 15.69
C GLY A 496 7.79 3.85 17.00
N LEU A 497 8.05 4.74 17.98
CA LEU A 497 8.49 4.38 19.34
C LEU A 497 7.60 5.00 20.42
N LEU A 498 7.27 4.21 21.43
CA LEU A 498 6.68 4.72 22.68
C LEU A 498 7.79 5.05 23.67
N GLN A 499 8.13 6.32 23.75
CA GLN A 499 9.10 6.84 24.72
C GLN A 499 8.68 8.21 25.21
N VAL A 500 9.13 8.59 26.41
CA VAL A 500 8.83 9.92 26.97
C VAL A 500 9.38 11.01 26.05
N GLY A 501 8.53 11.99 25.74
CA GLY A 501 8.82 13.08 24.80
C GLY A 501 8.42 12.78 23.34
N ALA A 502 8.17 11.53 22.96
CA ALA A 502 7.71 11.18 21.62
C ALA A 502 6.29 11.70 21.35
N LYS A 503 5.96 11.91 20.08
CA LYS A 503 4.59 12.18 19.63
C LYS A 503 3.69 11.00 20.03
N ALA A 504 2.53 11.29 20.56
CA ALA A 504 1.58 10.28 21.02
C ALA A 504 0.74 9.73 19.87
N ASP A 505 1.38 8.90 19.02
CA ASP A 505 0.73 8.09 18.01
C ASP A 505 0.71 6.65 18.54
N ILE A 506 -0.47 6.14 18.92
CA ILE A 506 -0.60 4.93 19.74
C ILE A 506 -1.80 4.11 19.30
N ASN A 507 -1.66 2.77 19.27
CA ASN A 507 -2.77 1.83 19.17
C ASN A 507 -2.99 1.11 20.51
N VAL A 508 -4.24 0.90 20.88
CA VAL A 508 -4.67 -0.04 21.92
C VAL A 508 -5.44 -1.17 21.25
N ILE A 509 -4.87 -2.36 21.28
CA ILE A 509 -5.33 -3.51 20.48
C ILE A 509 -5.76 -4.64 21.41
N ASP A 510 -7.00 -5.07 21.25
CA ASP A 510 -7.54 -6.29 21.82
C ASP A 510 -7.24 -7.45 20.87
N MET A 511 -6.18 -8.21 21.16
CA MET A 511 -5.72 -9.28 20.26
C MET A 511 -6.76 -10.40 20.15
N ASP A 512 -7.56 -10.67 21.17
CA ASP A 512 -8.58 -11.73 21.13
C ASP A 512 -9.75 -11.36 20.18
N ARG A 513 -10.01 -10.06 20.04
CA ARG A 513 -11.02 -9.52 19.11
C ARG A 513 -10.46 -9.12 17.76
N LEU A 514 -9.13 -9.18 17.58
CA LEU A 514 -8.50 -8.75 16.34
C LEU A 514 -8.93 -9.67 15.19
N GLU A 515 -9.64 -9.10 14.20
CA GLU A 515 -10.17 -9.84 13.05
C GLU A 515 -10.20 -8.96 11.80
N LEU A 516 -9.95 -9.58 10.63
CA LEU A 516 -10.21 -8.98 9.32
C LEU A 516 -11.58 -9.42 8.82
N HIS A 517 -12.36 -8.47 8.32
CA HIS A 517 -13.63 -8.78 7.67
C HIS A 517 -13.45 -8.97 6.16
N LEU A 518 -14.44 -9.57 5.51
CA LEU A 518 -14.45 -9.66 4.06
C LEU A 518 -14.43 -8.25 3.46
N PRO A 519 -13.64 -7.98 2.41
CA PRO A 519 -13.74 -6.72 1.66
C PRO A 519 -15.16 -6.46 1.16
N GLU A 520 -15.57 -5.21 1.22
CA GLU A 520 -16.88 -4.74 0.77
C GLU A 520 -16.73 -3.54 -0.19
N ILE A 521 -17.66 -3.37 -1.09
CA ILE A 521 -17.71 -2.21 -1.98
C ILE A 521 -18.42 -1.08 -1.27
N VAL A 522 -17.73 0.07 -1.12
CA VAL A 522 -18.29 1.30 -0.58
C VAL A 522 -18.31 2.39 -1.65
N ARG A 523 -19.27 3.32 -1.56
CA ARG A 523 -19.43 4.44 -2.49
C ARG A 523 -19.25 5.75 -1.75
N ASP A 524 -18.00 6.10 -1.47
CA ASP A 524 -17.61 7.24 -0.64
C ASP A 524 -16.58 8.17 -1.33
N LEU A 525 -16.35 7.95 -2.62
CA LEU A 525 -15.43 8.76 -3.42
C LEU A 525 -16.13 9.92 -4.12
N PRO A 526 -15.40 10.97 -4.57
CA PRO A 526 -15.93 12.03 -5.42
C PRO A 526 -16.73 11.48 -6.61
N ALA A 527 -17.67 12.24 -7.13
CA ALA A 527 -18.59 11.85 -8.20
C ALA A 527 -19.37 10.54 -7.94
N GLY A 528 -19.46 10.08 -6.67
CA GLY A 528 -20.11 8.81 -6.31
C GLY A 528 -19.32 7.56 -6.70
N GLY A 529 -18.02 7.70 -6.89
CA GLY A 529 -17.11 6.59 -7.18
C GLY A 529 -17.12 5.53 -6.08
N GLN A 530 -16.81 4.30 -6.47
CA GLN A 530 -16.78 3.15 -5.56
C GLN A 530 -15.35 2.66 -5.37
N ARG A 531 -15.13 1.98 -4.22
CA ARG A 531 -13.88 1.29 -3.93
C ARG A 531 -14.10 0.06 -3.06
N LEU A 532 -13.14 -0.85 -3.08
CA LEU A 532 -13.00 -1.87 -2.07
C LEU A 532 -12.59 -1.24 -0.73
N HIS A 533 -13.21 -1.69 0.32
CA HIS A 533 -12.89 -1.32 1.69
C HIS A 533 -12.87 -2.58 2.56
N GLN A 534 -11.82 -2.75 3.35
CA GLN A 534 -11.73 -3.85 4.31
C GLN A 534 -11.70 -3.30 5.72
N ARG A 535 -12.63 -3.76 6.56
CA ARG A 535 -12.69 -3.41 7.97
C ARG A 535 -11.88 -4.39 8.81
N ALA A 536 -11.39 -3.89 9.95
CA ALA A 536 -10.90 -4.71 11.03
C ALA A 536 -11.70 -4.45 12.31
N THR A 537 -11.72 -5.41 13.23
CA THR A 537 -12.12 -5.24 14.62
C THR A 537 -10.96 -5.56 15.53
N GLY A 538 -11.00 -5.04 16.77
CA GLY A 538 -9.96 -5.23 17.77
C GLY A 538 -9.11 -4.00 18.04
N TYR A 539 -9.30 -2.89 17.34
CA TYR A 539 -8.67 -1.62 17.65
C TYR A 539 -9.55 -0.85 18.64
N ASP A 540 -9.31 -1.02 19.93
CA ASP A 540 -10.06 -0.33 20.98
C ASP A 540 -9.82 1.18 20.95
N ALA A 541 -8.60 1.61 20.61
CA ALA A 541 -8.29 2.99 20.29
C ALA A 541 -7.14 3.08 19.29
N THR A 542 -7.25 4.02 18.34
CA THR A 542 -6.13 4.55 17.56
C THR A 542 -6.02 6.05 17.86
N ILE A 543 -4.83 6.47 18.22
CA ILE A 543 -4.52 7.82 18.73
C ILE A 543 -3.46 8.44 17.84
N VAL A 544 -3.68 9.68 17.41
CA VAL A 544 -2.73 10.49 16.63
C VAL A 544 -2.54 11.82 17.35
N SER A 545 -1.30 12.21 17.60
CA SER A 545 -0.99 13.45 18.36
C SER A 545 -1.72 13.54 19.71
N GLY A 546 -1.99 12.41 20.37
CA GLY A 546 -2.71 12.35 21.64
C GLY A 546 -4.23 12.49 21.51
N GLU A 547 -4.79 12.62 20.32
CA GLU A 547 -6.23 12.62 20.07
C GLU A 547 -6.70 11.25 19.56
N ILE A 548 -7.81 10.76 20.12
CA ILE A 548 -8.38 9.47 19.71
C ILE A 548 -9.12 9.67 18.39
N ILE A 549 -8.56 9.16 17.29
CA ILE A 549 -9.17 9.22 15.95
C ILE A 549 -10.18 8.08 15.73
N ARG A 550 -9.95 6.93 16.37
CA ARG A 550 -10.87 5.79 16.35
C ARG A 550 -11.05 5.22 17.75
N ARG A 551 -12.27 4.79 18.05
CA ARG A 551 -12.63 4.13 19.31
C ARG A 551 -13.55 2.95 19.01
N PHE A 552 -13.19 1.77 19.52
CA PHE A 552 -13.89 0.52 19.27
C PHE A 552 -14.19 0.34 17.77
N ASP A 553 -13.13 0.44 16.98
CA ASP A 553 -13.14 0.26 15.52
C ASP A 553 -13.90 1.37 14.74
N GLN A 554 -14.51 2.37 15.41
CA GLN A 554 -15.29 3.44 14.78
C GLN A 554 -14.52 4.76 14.79
N SER A 555 -14.69 5.56 13.72
CA SER A 555 -14.16 6.92 13.63
C SER A 555 -14.82 7.81 14.70
N THR A 556 -14.02 8.64 15.36
CA THR A 556 -14.51 9.65 16.33
C THR A 556 -14.81 11.00 15.68
N GLY A 557 -14.36 11.19 14.43
CA GLY A 557 -14.39 12.49 13.76
C GLY A 557 -13.22 13.42 14.10
N ALA A 558 -12.28 13.02 14.97
CA ALA A 558 -11.05 13.78 15.21
C ALA A 558 -10.12 13.78 13.98
N ARG A 559 -9.48 14.94 13.71
CA ARG A 559 -8.65 15.15 12.52
C ARG A 559 -7.30 15.82 12.89
N PRO A 560 -6.50 15.20 13.76
CA PRO A 560 -5.21 15.76 14.20
C PRO A 560 -4.07 15.54 13.22
N GLY A 561 -4.29 14.76 12.15
CA GLY A 561 -3.27 14.40 11.18
C GLY A 561 -2.73 15.59 10.40
N GLN A 562 -1.44 15.58 10.13
CA GLN A 562 -0.71 16.67 9.48
C GLN A 562 0.17 16.16 8.34
N LEU A 563 0.58 17.08 7.44
CA LEU A 563 1.69 16.81 6.55
C LEU A 563 3.00 16.82 7.34
N ILE A 564 3.75 15.72 7.26
CA ILE A 564 5.11 15.63 7.74
C ILE A 564 6.02 16.14 6.63
N ARG A 565 6.85 17.13 6.94
CA ARG A 565 7.89 17.56 6.00
C ARG A 565 9.20 16.86 6.38
N GLY A 566 9.89 16.31 5.39
CA GLY A 566 11.24 15.75 5.54
C GLY A 566 12.21 16.82 6.06
N ALA A 567 13.16 16.39 6.92
CA ALA A 567 14.16 17.29 7.54
C ALA A 567 15.48 17.21 6.79
#